data_0387c3f4ca36f51b320b427dfbdbd225
#
_entry.id   0387c3f4ca36f51b320b427dfbdbd225
#
_cell.length_a   1.000
_cell.length_b   1.000
_cell.length_c   1.000
_cell.angle_alpha   90.00
_cell.angle_beta   90.00
_cell.angle_gamma   90.00
#
_symmetry.space_group_name_H-M   'P 1'
#
loop_
_entity.id
_entity.type
_entity.pdbx_description
1 polymer ?
#
loop_
_entity_poly.entity_id
_entity_poly.type
_entity_poly.pdbx_seq_one_letter_code
_entity_poly.pdbx_strand_id
1 'polypeptide(L)'
;MLDRYVFGKVNRVSPEAPVPVFLSEKKKEVLGGAGNVFNNLVSLGVFTTLITVIGSDAIGDEIKKNLKKNKKSNKHIFIEKKKSTSKTRYLVNGQQLIRVDEENKNEIGKQAYSFILKFFKKEITKHDIVVLSDYNKGIFSTKLLNSLIKISNQKKTPIIIDPKNKNFDAYKNSTLITPNLLETSQVTNLNCDTDKEAENCGKIIMKKYKIKNVLITRGEKGLSYINHKNSIHSSTKKIEVFDVSGAGDTVLAIISICFANNIDLKESLNLANKAAGSVVGKIGTSVIKKNELFKDNIKNINKIINIKNL
;
A
#
# COMPACT_ATOMS: atom_id res chain seq x y z
N MET A 1 -8.75 -5.52 2.53
CA MET A 1 -9.94 -5.17 1.71
C MET A 1 -9.92 -5.94 0.41
N LEU A 2 -11.06 -6.00 -0.29
CA LEU A 2 -11.23 -6.66 -1.58
C LEU A 2 -11.52 -5.62 -2.66
N ASP A 3 -10.73 -5.61 -3.73
CA ASP A 3 -11.02 -4.85 -4.95
C ASP A 3 -11.71 -5.77 -5.95
N ARG A 4 -12.91 -5.36 -6.41
CA ARG A 4 -13.70 -6.04 -7.42
C ARG A 4 -13.77 -5.21 -8.68
N TYR A 5 -13.58 -5.87 -9.80
CA TYR A 5 -13.71 -5.29 -11.14
C TYR A 5 -14.80 -6.07 -11.86
N VAL A 6 -15.87 -5.38 -12.22
CA VAL A 6 -16.99 -5.94 -12.97
C VAL A 6 -16.94 -5.33 -14.38
N PHE A 7 -16.61 -6.16 -15.36
CA PHE A 7 -16.57 -5.75 -16.75
C PHE A 7 -17.91 -6.06 -17.40
N GLY A 8 -18.36 -5.18 -18.27
CA GLY A 8 -19.66 -5.33 -18.93
C GLY A 8 -19.87 -4.33 -20.03
N LYS A 9 -21.12 -4.26 -20.50
CA LYS A 9 -21.59 -3.37 -21.56
C LYS A 9 -22.78 -2.55 -21.09
N VAL A 10 -22.94 -1.36 -21.69
CA VAL A 10 -24.12 -0.51 -21.57
C VAL A 10 -24.69 -0.30 -22.97
N ASN A 11 -25.80 -0.94 -23.27
CA ASN A 11 -26.41 -0.91 -24.60
C ASN A 11 -27.79 -0.21 -24.59
N ARG A 12 -28.33 0.11 -23.42
CA ARG A 12 -29.65 0.75 -23.27
C ARG A 12 -29.77 1.57 -21.99
N VAL A 13 -30.72 2.49 -22.00
CA VAL A 13 -31.18 3.20 -20.80
C VAL A 13 -32.34 2.40 -20.19
N SER A 14 -32.50 2.46 -18.87
CA SER A 14 -33.61 1.81 -18.17
C SER A 14 -34.94 2.49 -18.54
N PRO A 15 -36.01 1.72 -18.74
CA PRO A 15 -37.37 2.30 -18.87
C PRO A 15 -37.90 2.85 -17.55
N GLU A 16 -37.33 2.46 -16.41
CA GLU A 16 -37.77 2.84 -15.06
C GLU A 16 -37.22 4.18 -14.60
N ALA A 17 -36.03 4.56 -15.12
CA ALA A 17 -35.34 5.81 -14.76
C ALA A 17 -34.27 6.14 -15.84
N PRO A 18 -33.83 7.40 -15.98
CA PRO A 18 -32.81 7.82 -16.97
C PRO A 18 -31.41 7.39 -16.55
N VAL A 19 -31.22 6.10 -16.32
CA VAL A 19 -29.93 5.51 -15.91
C VAL A 19 -29.50 4.41 -16.89
N PRO A 20 -28.17 4.23 -17.14
CA PRO A 20 -27.69 3.17 -18.00
C PRO A 20 -27.93 1.78 -17.37
N VAL A 21 -28.32 0.82 -18.20
CA VAL A 21 -28.39 -0.60 -17.81
C VAL A 21 -27.07 -1.26 -18.08
N PHE A 22 -26.34 -1.61 -17.01
CA PHE A 22 -25.07 -2.30 -17.07
C PHE A 22 -25.27 -3.82 -17.14
N LEU A 23 -24.84 -4.43 -18.23
CA LEU A 23 -24.85 -5.88 -18.42
C LEU A 23 -23.50 -6.47 -18.02
N SER A 24 -23.44 -7.15 -16.88
CA SER A 24 -22.20 -7.75 -16.33
C SER A 24 -21.81 -8.98 -17.14
N GLU A 25 -20.57 -9.02 -17.66
CA GLU A 25 -20.01 -10.13 -18.43
C GLU A 25 -18.94 -10.92 -17.66
N LYS A 26 -18.04 -10.20 -16.97
CA LYS A 26 -16.89 -10.81 -16.28
C LYS A 26 -16.62 -10.12 -14.93
N LYS A 27 -16.21 -10.90 -13.96
CA LYS A 27 -15.77 -10.40 -12.64
C LYS A 27 -14.32 -10.81 -12.36
N LYS A 28 -13.55 -9.89 -11.79
CA LYS A 28 -12.20 -10.14 -11.27
C LYS A 28 -12.13 -9.63 -9.84
N GLU A 29 -11.62 -10.43 -8.92
CA GLU A 29 -11.45 -10.07 -7.53
C GLU A 29 -9.98 -10.20 -7.13
N VAL A 30 -9.45 -9.17 -6.48
CA VAL A 30 -8.06 -9.10 -6.03
C VAL A 30 -7.98 -8.50 -4.63
N LEU A 31 -6.93 -8.84 -3.90
CA LEU A 31 -6.68 -8.20 -2.62
C LEU A 31 -6.23 -6.76 -2.82
N GLY A 32 -6.84 -5.82 -2.11
CA GLY A 32 -6.47 -4.40 -2.10
C GLY A 32 -5.82 -3.98 -0.78
N GLY A 33 -5.24 -2.79 -0.75
CA GLY A 33 -4.55 -2.23 0.41
C GLY A 33 -3.44 -3.11 0.93
N ALA A 34 -3.38 -3.36 2.24
CA ALA A 34 -2.37 -4.24 2.84
C ALA A 34 -2.27 -5.61 2.17
N GLY A 35 -3.38 -6.14 1.62
CA GLY A 35 -3.38 -7.38 0.84
C GLY A 35 -2.68 -7.25 -0.50
N ASN A 36 -2.72 -6.07 -1.14
CA ASN A 36 -1.98 -5.79 -2.37
C ASN A 36 -0.48 -5.62 -2.08
N VAL A 37 -0.11 -4.89 -1.01
CA VAL A 37 1.29 -4.80 -0.55
C VAL A 37 1.84 -6.20 -0.28
N PHE A 38 1.10 -7.03 0.46
CA PHE A 38 1.45 -8.42 0.74
C PHE A 38 1.67 -9.22 -0.55
N ASN A 39 0.76 -9.13 -1.53
CA ASN A 39 0.90 -9.84 -2.80
C ASN A 39 2.11 -9.37 -3.61
N ASN A 40 2.43 -8.07 -3.61
CA ASN A 40 3.62 -7.52 -4.26
C ASN A 40 4.90 -8.08 -3.62
N LEU A 41 5.00 -8.09 -2.29
CA LEU A 41 6.15 -8.66 -1.57
C LEU A 41 6.33 -10.15 -1.89
N VAL A 42 5.25 -10.93 -1.80
CA VAL A 42 5.31 -12.38 -2.07
C VAL A 42 5.66 -12.69 -3.53
N SER A 43 5.15 -11.92 -4.49
CA SER A 43 5.46 -12.11 -5.92
C SER A 43 6.93 -11.84 -6.26
N LEU A 44 7.57 -10.99 -5.46
CA LEU A 44 9.00 -10.70 -5.55
C LEU A 44 9.85 -11.70 -4.76
N GLY A 45 9.22 -12.70 -4.11
CA GLY A 45 9.90 -13.77 -3.39
C GLY A 45 10.27 -13.43 -1.95
N VAL A 46 9.69 -12.36 -1.38
CA VAL A 46 9.94 -11.97 0.01
C VAL A 46 9.08 -12.80 0.95
N PHE A 47 9.70 -13.40 1.96
CA PHE A 47 8.96 -14.04 3.04
C PHE A 47 8.20 -12.97 3.84
N THR A 48 6.89 -13.08 3.88
CA THR A 48 6.02 -12.04 4.42
C THR A 48 5.04 -12.62 5.43
N THR A 49 4.91 -11.98 6.59
CA THR A 49 3.86 -12.28 7.57
C THR A 49 2.80 -11.19 7.54
N LEU A 50 1.57 -11.53 7.17
CA LEU A 50 0.43 -10.62 7.20
C LEU A 50 -0.34 -10.78 8.51
N ILE A 51 -0.55 -9.68 9.23
CA ILE A 51 -1.45 -9.60 10.39
C ILE A 51 -2.60 -8.67 10.02
N THR A 52 -3.83 -9.16 10.06
CA THR A 52 -4.99 -8.37 9.63
C THR A 52 -6.29 -8.76 10.34
N VAL A 53 -7.31 -7.91 10.20
CA VAL A 53 -8.67 -8.15 10.65
C VAL A 53 -9.60 -8.14 9.44
N ILE A 54 -10.51 -9.09 9.37
CA ILE A 54 -11.55 -9.17 8.36
C ILE A 54 -12.92 -9.34 9.05
N GLY A 55 -13.98 -9.06 8.32
CA GLY A 55 -15.34 -9.31 8.79
C GLY A 55 -15.74 -10.79 8.70
N SER A 56 -16.80 -11.15 9.44
CA SER A 56 -17.49 -12.43 9.35
C SER A 56 -18.58 -12.38 8.28
N ASP A 57 -18.19 -12.06 7.04
CA ASP A 57 -19.09 -11.89 5.88
C ASP A 57 -18.50 -12.54 4.62
N ALA A 58 -19.30 -12.62 3.56
CA ALA A 58 -18.89 -13.21 2.28
C ALA A 58 -17.63 -12.55 1.69
N ILE A 59 -17.45 -11.23 1.90
CA ILE A 59 -16.23 -10.51 1.50
C ILE A 59 -15.00 -11.00 2.29
N GLY A 60 -15.17 -11.20 3.60
CA GLY A 60 -14.12 -11.76 4.47
C GLY A 60 -13.70 -13.16 4.04
N ASP A 61 -14.65 -14.01 3.68
CA ASP A 61 -14.37 -15.36 3.18
C ASP A 61 -13.62 -15.34 1.85
N GLU A 62 -13.98 -14.43 0.94
CA GLU A 62 -13.26 -14.28 -0.33
C GLU A 62 -11.84 -13.72 -0.13
N ILE A 63 -11.63 -12.78 0.80
CA ILE A 63 -10.29 -12.33 1.21
C ILE A 63 -9.47 -13.52 1.73
N LYS A 64 -10.03 -14.34 2.60
CA LYS A 64 -9.40 -15.53 3.17
C LYS A 64 -8.98 -16.55 2.09
N LYS A 65 -9.89 -16.80 1.13
CA LYS A 65 -9.64 -17.68 -0.01
C LYS A 65 -8.50 -17.16 -0.88
N ASN A 66 -8.45 -15.86 -1.18
CA ASN A 66 -7.37 -15.25 -1.94
C ASN A 66 -6.03 -15.30 -1.19
N LEU A 67 -6.01 -15.07 0.13
CA LEU A 67 -4.81 -15.17 0.95
C LEU A 67 -4.25 -16.61 1.01
N LYS A 68 -5.11 -17.62 0.98
CA LYS A 68 -4.68 -19.06 0.99
C LYS A 68 -3.87 -19.46 -0.25
N LYS A 69 -4.01 -18.74 -1.37
CA LYS A 69 -3.24 -19.03 -2.60
C LYS A 69 -1.73 -18.87 -2.40
N ASN A 70 -1.30 -18.02 -1.48
CA ASN A 70 0.11 -17.75 -1.19
C ASN A 70 0.60 -18.69 -0.06
N LYS A 71 1.05 -19.88 -0.41
CA LYS A 71 1.46 -20.93 0.56
C LYS A 71 2.75 -20.62 1.32
N LYS A 72 3.68 -19.85 0.72
CA LYS A 72 5.02 -19.55 1.27
C LYS A 72 5.07 -18.36 2.23
N SER A 73 3.95 -17.95 2.80
CA SER A 73 3.85 -16.77 3.67
C SER A 73 2.98 -17.05 4.89
N ASN A 74 3.25 -16.36 6.01
CA ASN A 74 2.45 -16.48 7.22
C ASN A 74 1.28 -15.50 7.20
N LYS A 75 0.16 -15.91 7.80
CA LYS A 75 -1.04 -15.09 7.90
C LYS A 75 -1.70 -15.30 9.26
N HIS A 76 -1.80 -14.21 10.01
CA HIS A 76 -2.55 -14.14 11.25
C HIS A 76 -3.80 -13.28 11.01
N ILE A 77 -4.95 -13.94 10.90
CA ILE A 77 -6.21 -13.29 10.53
C ILE A 77 -7.16 -13.37 11.71
N PHE A 78 -7.62 -12.23 12.20
CA PHE A 78 -8.72 -12.16 13.16
C PHE A 78 -10.03 -11.93 12.41
N ILE A 79 -11.06 -12.67 12.78
CA ILE A 79 -12.41 -12.53 12.22
C ILE A 79 -13.26 -11.80 13.26
N GLU A 80 -13.81 -10.65 12.88
CA GLU A 80 -14.63 -9.81 13.74
C GLU A 80 -16.06 -9.71 13.21
N LYS A 81 -17.04 -9.58 14.08
CA LYS A 81 -18.43 -9.36 13.68
C LYS A 81 -18.63 -7.94 13.14
N LYS A 82 -18.13 -7.70 11.91
CA LYS A 82 -18.27 -6.44 11.18
C LYS A 82 -18.25 -6.71 9.67
N LYS A 83 -18.56 -5.70 8.86
CA LYS A 83 -18.40 -5.78 7.39
C LYS A 83 -16.95 -5.63 7.00
N SER A 84 -16.48 -6.50 6.12
CA SER A 84 -15.19 -6.34 5.42
C SER A 84 -15.28 -5.21 4.41
N THR A 85 -14.17 -4.49 4.20
CA THR A 85 -14.12 -3.44 3.18
C THR A 85 -14.03 -4.04 1.78
N SER A 86 -14.93 -3.62 0.87
CA SER A 86 -14.82 -3.89 -0.56
C SER A 86 -14.94 -2.62 -1.39
N LYS A 87 -14.31 -2.62 -2.57
CA LYS A 87 -14.40 -1.56 -3.59
C LYS A 87 -14.73 -2.21 -4.92
N THR A 88 -15.96 -2.04 -5.37
CA THR A 88 -16.44 -2.60 -6.63
C THR A 88 -16.44 -1.53 -7.72
N ARG A 89 -15.66 -1.75 -8.79
CA ARG A 89 -15.57 -0.87 -9.96
C ARG A 89 -16.28 -1.53 -11.13
N TYR A 90 -17.22 -0.81 -11.74
CA TYR A 90 -17.93 -1.23 -12.94
C TYR A 90 -17.28 -0.57 -14.14
N LEU A 91 -16.82 -1.38 -15.10
CA LEU A 91 -16.04 -0.91 -16.24
C LEU A 91 -16.72 -1.31 -17.57
N VAL A 92 -16.76 -0.35 -18.48
CA VAL A 92 -17.18 -0.55 -19.88
C VAL A 92 -16.05 -0.09 -20.78
N ASN A 93 -15.59 -0.96 -21.69
CA ASN A 93 -14.49 -0.66 -22.62
C ASN A 93 -13.23 -0.06 -21.93
N GLY A 94 -12.92 -0.54 -20.73
CA GLY A 94 -11.77 -0.04 -19.94
C GLY A 94 -12.03 1.22 -19.14
N GLN A 95 -13.17 1.90 -19.32
CA GLN A 95 -13.55 3.10 -18.57
C GLN A 95 -14.39 2.75 -17.34
N GLN A 96 -14.08 3.36 -16.20
CA GLN A 96 -14.84 3.18 -14.97
C GLN A 96 -16.11 4.05 -15.01
N LEU A 97 -17.29 3.40 -14.98
CA LEU A 97 -18.59 4.09 -14.89
C LEU A 97 -18.90 4.54 -13.47
N ILE A 98 -18.75 3.61 -12.52
CA ILE A 98 -19.09 3.84 -11.11
C ILE A 98 -18.20 3.00 -10.22
N ARG A 99 -17.93 3.48 -9.00
CA ARG A 99 -17.33 2.70 -7.92
C ARG A 99 -18.29 2.64 -6.74
N VAL A 100 -18.55 1.44 -6.27
CA VAL A 100 -19.37 1.18 -5.07
C VAL A 100 -18.42 0.73 -3.96
N ASP A 101 -18.36 1.48 -2.87
CA ASP A 101 -17.53 1.20 -1.70
C ASP A 101 -18.43 0.70 -0.55
N GLU A 102 -18.16 -0.54 -0.10
CA GLU A 102 -18.72 -1.08 1.14
C GLU A 102 -17.64 -1.01 2.20
N GLU A 103 -17.82 -0.19 3.21
CA GLU A 103 -16.79 0.04 4.22
C GLU A 103 -17.36 0.27 5.61
N ASN A 104 -16.60 -0.16 6.61
CA ASN A 104 -16.87 0.12 8.00
C ASN A 104 -15.63 0.80 8.62
N LYS A 105 -15.83 2.01 9.12
CA LYS A 105 -14.75 2.83 9.72
C LYS A 105 -14.67 2.68 11.25
N ASN A 106 -15.56 1.91 11.86
CA ASN A 106 -15.55 1.69 13.30
C ASN A 106 -14.22 1.02 13.71
N GLU A 107 -13.67 1.44 14.83
CA GLU A 107 -12.48 0.83 15.38
C GLU A 107 -12.70 -0.65 15.69
N ILE A 108 -11.63 -1.43 15.61
CA ILE A 108 -11.63 -2.85 15.98
C ILE A 108 -11.87 -3.01 17.48
N GLY A 109 -12.51 -4.11 17.86
CA GLY A 109 -12.76 -4.45 19.25
C GLY A 109 -11.49 -4.84 20.03
N LYS A 110 -11.62 -4.89 21.35
CA LYS A 110 -10.51 -5.22 22.27
C LYS A 110 -9.83 -6.56 21.95
N GLN A 111 -10.59 -7.56 21.52
CA GLN A 111 -10.04 -8.87 21.17
C GLN A 111 -9.15 -8.81 19.91
N ALA A 112 -9.60 -8.12 18.85
CA ALA A 112 -8.82 -7.90 17.65
C ALA A 112 -7.55 -7.08 17.93
N TYR A 113 -7.66 -6.03 18.75
CA TYR A 113 -6.52 -5.25 19.24
C TYR A 113 -5.48 -6.14 19.93
N SER A 114 -5.92 -6.95 20.89
CA SER A 114 -5.03 -7.86 21.64
C SER A 114 -4.40 -8.92 20.72
N PHE A 115 -5.16 -9.43 19.76
CA PHE A 115 -4.67 -10.37 18.75
C PHE A 115 -3.54 -9.76 17.92
N ILE A 116 -3.74 -8.56 17.38
CA ILE A 116 -2.71 -7.87 16.58
C ILE A 116 -1.43 -7.72 17.41
N LEU A 117 -1.52 -7.18 18.62
CA LEU A 117 -0.34 -6.98 19.48
C LEU A 117 0.36 -8.30 19.84
N LYS A 118 -0.40 -9.37 20.11
CA LYS A 118 0.15 -10.69 20.42
C LYS A 118 1.00 -11.20 19.26
N PHE A 119 0.44 -11.22 18.06
CA PHE A 119 1.15 -11.75 16.90
C PHE A 119 2.25 -10.80 16.42
N PHE A 120 2.07 -9.50 16.49
CA PHE A 120 3.11 -8.53 16.19
C PHE A 120 4.36 -8.73 17.07
N LYS A 121 4.18 -8.86 18.39
CA LYS A 121 5.29 -9.14 19.33
C LYS A 121 5.99 -10.46 19.06
N LYS A 122 5.23 -11.49 18.65
CA LYS A 122 5.76 -12.82 18.33
C LYS A 122 6.58 -12.82 17.05
N GLU A 123 6.15 -12.06 16.04
CA GLU A 123 6.73 -12.14 14.70
C GLU A 123 7.82 -11.09 14.44
N ILE A 124 7.79 -9.92 15.10
CA ILE A 124 8.66 -8.79 14.75
C ILE A 124 10.16 -9.12 14.74
N THR A 125 10.62 -9.99 15.63
CA THR A 125 12.04 -10.36 15.71
C THR A 125 12.52 -11.29 14.60
N LYS A 126 11.60 -11.78 13.76
CA LYS A 126 11.87 -12.67 12.64
C LYS A 126 11.90 -11.92 11.30
N HIS A 127 11.73 -10.61 11.32
CA HIS A 127 11.56 -9.78 10.14
C HIS A 127 12.50 -8.58 10.17
N ASP A 128 13.05 -8.23 9.02
CA ASP A 128 13.98 -7.11 8.87
C ASP A 128 13.25 -5.77 8.83
N ILE A 129 11.94 -5.77 8.54
CA ILE A 129 11.15 -4.55 8.38
C ILE A 129 9.67 -4.80 8.71
N VAL A 130 9.03 -3.74 9.21
CA VAL A 130 7.58 -3.68 9.43
C VAL A 130 6.96 -2.70 8.45
N VAL A 131 5.83 -3.10 7.85
CA VAL A 131 5.04 -2.24 6.96
C VAL A 131 3.62 -2.12 7.51
N LEU A 132 3.17 -0.89 7.74
CA LEU A 132 1.79 -0.58 8.09
C LEU A 132 1.11 0.10 6.90
N SER A 133 0.10 -0.55 6.35
CA SER A 133 -0.74 0.01 5.28
C SER A 133 -2.04 0.51 5.92
N ASP A 134 -2.08 1.79 6.27
CA ASP A 134 -3.25 2.42 6.90
C ASP A 134 -4.18 2.96 5.81
N TYR A 135 -5.39 2.43 5.75
CA TYR A 135 -6.46 2.86 4.87
C TYR A 135 -7.57 3.61 5.60
N ASN A 136 -7.36 3.90 6.90
CA ASN A 136 -8.34 4.57 7.76
C ASN A 136 -9.71 3.85 7.74
N LYS A 137 -9.69 2.51 7.85
CA LYS A 137 -10.87 1.65 7.88
C LYS A 137 -11.03 0.94 9.23
N GLY A 138 -10.65 1.63 10.31
CA GLY A 138 -10.90 1.22 11.69
C GLY A 138 -9.96 0.16 12.27
N ILE A 139 -8.95 -0.32 11.53
CA ILE A 139 -7.95 -1.25 12.09
C ILE A 139 -6.99 -0.51 13.00
N PHE A 140 -6.48 0.63 12.57
CA PHE A 140 -5.48 1.40 13.29
C PHE A 140 -6.11 2.56 14.07
N SER A 141 -6.30 2.37 15.38
CA SER A 141 -6.46 3.47 16.30
C SER A 141 -5.11 4.11 16.63
N THR A 142 -5.11 5.38 17.06
CA THR A 142 -3.88 6.06 17.52
C THR A 142 -3.16 5.24 18.62
N LYS A 143 -3.90 4.62 19.52
CA LYS A 143 -3.36 3.75 20.56
C LYS A 143 -2.63 2.52 20.01
N LEU A 144 -3.19 1.87 18.99
CA LEU A 144 -2.58 0.71 18.35
C LEU A 144 -1.32 1.12 17.59
N LEU A 145 -1.38 2.16 16.77
CA LEU A 145 -0.24 2.70 16.02
C LEU A 145 0.94 3.04 16.94
N ASN A 146 0.68 3.79 18.01
CA ASN A 146 1.71 4.13 19.00
C ASN A 146 2.33 2.90 19.64
N SER A 147 1.53 1.85 19.93
CA SER A 147 2.02 0.60 20.49
C SER A 147 2.93 -0.14 19.52
N LEU A 148 2.52 -0.26 18.24
CA LEU A 148 3.30 -0.93 17.19
C LEU A 148 4.61 -0.20 16.91
N ILE A 149 4.59 1.14 16.79
CA ILE A 149 5.78 1.96 16.57
C ILE A 149 6.74 1.86 17.76
N LYS A 150 6.22 1.91 19.00
CA LYS A 150 7.04 1.75 20.22
C LYS A 150 7.75 0.39 20.24
N ILE A 151 7.02 -0.70 19.97
CA ILE A 151 7.59 -2.06 19.94
C ILE A 151 8.64 -2.18 18.85
N SER A 152 8.37 -1.64 17.65
CA SER A 152 9.30 -1.62 16.52
C SER A 152 10.61 -0.92 16.88
N ASN A 153 10.53 0.26 17.48
CA ASN A 153 11.69 1.03 17.91
C ASN A 153 12.49 0.30 19.02
N GLN A 154 11.80 -0.34 19.99
CA GLN A 154 12.45 -1.14 21.03
C GLN A 154 13.20 -2.34 20.47
N LYS A 155 12.67 -2.97 19.41
CA LYS A 155 13.30 -4.11 18.72
C LYS A 155 14.29 -3.67 17.64
N LYS A 156 14.46 -2.37 17.41
CA LYS A 156 15.31 -1.78 16.36
C LYS A 156 14.93 -2.24 14.94
N THR A 157 13.69 -2.68 14.75
CA THR A 157 13.16 -3.07 13.44
C THR A 157 12.57 -1.82 12.77
N PRO A 158 13.03 -1.41 11.57
CA PRO A 158 12.48 -0.27 10.86
C PRO A 158 10.98 -0.44 10.61
N ILE A 159 10.23 0.67 10.70
CA ILE A 159 8.79 0.68 10.44
C ILE A 159 8.46 1.73 9.38
N ILE A 160 7.85 1.27 8.29
CA ILE A 160 7.36 2.09 7.18
C ILE A 160 5.84 2.14 7.22
N ILE A 161 5.28 3.32 7.06
CA ILE A 161 3.83 3.53 7.17
C ILE A 161 3.31 4.26 5.92
N ASP A 162 2.34 3.67 5.24
CA ASP A 162 1.51 4.37 4.25
C ASP A 162 0.33 5.03 4.99
N PRO A 163 0.34 6.37 5.14
CA PRO A 163 -0.61 7.07 5.98
C PRO A 163 -1.90 7.39 5.23
N LYS A 164 -3.05 7.31 5.93
CA LYS A 164 -4.36 7.80 5.45
C LYS A 164 -5.06 8.70 6.45
N ASN A 165 -4.46 8.91 7.60
CA ASN A 165 -5.01 9.83 8.59
C ASN A 165 -4.63 11.28 8.22
N LYS A 166 -5.57 12.21 8.39
CA LYS A 166 -5.32 13.65 8.17
C LYS A 166 -4.37 14.27 9.20
N ASN A 167 -4.18 13.61 10.35
CA ASN A 167 -3.25 14.02 11.38
C ASN A 167 -2.17 12.95 11.54
N PHE A 168 -0.90 13.33 11.30
CA PHE A 168 0.23 12.42 11.40
C PHE A 168 0.76 12.23 12.84
N ASP A 169 0.11 12.81 13.85
CA ASP A 169 0.47 12.58 15.25
C ASP A 169 0.47 11.09 15.65
N ALA A 170 -0.44 10.32 15.05
CA ALA A 170 -0.51 8.88 15.26
C ALA A 170 0.72 8.11 14.74
N TYR A 171 1.50 8.70 13.82
CA TYR A 171 2.66 8.08 13.18
C TYR A 171 4.00 8.57 13.73
N LYS A 172 3.98 9.35 14.82
CA LYS A 172 5.20 9.87 15.47
C LYS A 172 6.23 8.78 15.73
N ASN A 173 7.50 9.14 15.51
CA ASN A 173 8.67 8.27 15.72
C ASN A 173 8.74 7.06 14.76
N SER A 174 7.99 7.03 13.66
CA SER A 174 8.18 6.03 12.61
C SER A 174 9.50 6.24 11.86
N THR A 175 9.98 5.18 11.20
CA THR A 175 11.21 5.24 10.41
C THR A 175 10.99 5.98 9.11
N LEU A 176 9.89 5.70 8.42
CA LEU A 176 9.53 6.30 7.14
C LEU A 176 8.00 6.36 7.03
N ILE A 177 7.49 7.45 6.45
CA ILE A 177 6.11 7.51 5.94
C ILE A 177 6.09 7.79 4.45
N THR A 178 5.03 7.32 3.77
CA THR A 178 4.89 7.41 2.31
C THR A 178 3.63 8.16 1.86
N PRO A 179 3.42 9.42 2.30
CA PRO A 179 2.23 10.18 1.92
C PRO A 179 2.24 10.54 0.42
N ASN A 180 1.04 10.68 -0.16
CA ASN A 180 0.89 11.26 -1.49
C ASN A 180 0.84 12.80 -1.43
N LEU A 181 0.78 13.45 -2.61
CA LEU A 181 0.71 14.92 -2.70
C LEU A 181 -0.44 15.50 -1.88
N LEU A 182 -1.64 14.94 -2.02
CA LEU A 182 -2.82 15.44 -1.33
C LEU A 182 -2.69 15.30 0.19
N GLU A 183 -2.25 14.16 0.67
CA GLU A 183 -2.02 13.91 2.10
C GLU A 183 -0.95 14.84 2.66
N THR A 184 0.13 15.06 1.88
CA THR A 184 1.21 15.99 2.24
C THR A 184 0.70 17.41 2.34
N SER A 185 0.00 17.89 1.33
CA SER A 185 -0.56 19.25 1.30
C SER A 185 -1.58 19.48 2.42
N GLN A 186 -2.43 18.50 2.71
CA GLN A 186 -3.42 18.59 3.79
C GLN A 186 -2.78 18.68 5.18
N VAL A 187 -1.69 17.97 5.43
CA VAL A 187 -1.04 17.95 6.76
C VAL A 187 -0.09 19.13 6.98
N THR A 188 0.44 19.71 5.90
CA THR A 188 1.35 20.86 5.97
C THR A 188 0.64 22.19 5.70
N ASN A 189 -0.56 22.17 5.10
CA ASN A 189 -1.26 23.34 4.54
C ASN A 189 -0.41 24.11 3.51
N LEU A 190 0.43 23.41 2.74
CA LEU A 190 1.31 23.99 1.73
C LEU A 190 1.16 23.25 0.40
N ASN A 191 1.48 23.92 -0.69
CA ASN A 191 1.65 23.28 -1.99
C ASN A 191 2.88 22.37 -1.98
N CYS A 192 2.85 21.31 -2.79
CA CYS A 192 3.85 20.27 -2.83
C CYS A 192 4.22 19.86 -4.27
N ASP A 193 4.01 20.77 -5.22
CA ASP A 193 4.07 20.49 -6.65
C ASP A 193 5.48 20.44 -7.23
N THR A 194 6.36 21.31 -6.77
CA THR A 194 7.78 21.36 -7.17
C THR A 194 8.64 20.52 -6.23
N ASP A 195 9.87 20.21 -6.67
CA ASP A 195 10.83 19.46 -5.84
C ASP A 195 11.18 20.23 -4.56
N LYS A 196 11.34 21.56 -4.66
CA LYS A 196 11.64 22.44 -3.52
C LYS A 196 10.48 22.51 -2.52
N GLU A 197 9.25 22.57 -3.00
CA GLU A 197 8.06 22.53 -2.14
C GLU A 197 7.91 21.17 -1.45
N ALA A 198 8.10 20.06 -2.18
CA ALA A 198 8.08 18.72 -1.63
C ALA A 198 9.14 18.53 -0.55
N GLU A 199 10.36 19.06 -0.78
CA GLU A 199 11.43 19.06 0.22
C GLU A 199 11.02 19.85 1.47
N ASN A 200 10.46 21.04 1.32
CA ASN A 200 10.00 21.87 2.44
C ASN A 200 8.90 21.15 3.24
N CYS A 201 7.88 20.64 2.56
CA CYS A 201 6.80 19.87 3.18
C CYS A 201 7.34 18.65 3.95
N GLY A 202 8.26 17.90 3.35
CA GLY A 202 8.89 16.76 4.01
C GLY A 202 9.65 17.15 5.28
N LYS A 203 10.42 18.25 5.25
CA LYS A 203 11.13 18.76 6.43
C LYS A 203 10.18 19.20 7.55
N ILE A 204 9.07 19.85 7.22
CA ILE A 204 8.02 20.23 8.17
C ILE A 204 7.42 18.98 8.84
N ILE A 205 7.06 17.97 8.05
CA ILE A 205 6.52 16.71 8.56
C ILE A 205 7.51 16.03 9.50
N MET A 206 8.78 15.90 9.09
CA MET A 206 9.82 15.29 9.91
C MET A 206 9.98 16.01 11.24
N LYS A 207 10.05 17.33 11.24
CA LYS A 207 10.23 18.16 12.45
C LYS A 207 9.00 18.06 13.37
N LYS A 208 7.80 18.29 12.83
CA LYS A 208 6.55 18.36 13.58
C LYS A 208 6.19 17.02 14.22
N TYR A 209 6.36 15.92 13.49
CA TYR A 209 5.93 14.59 13.92
C TYR A 209 7.08 13.68 14.35
N LYS A 210 8.32 14.18 14.41
CA LYS A 210 9.52 13.40 14.79
C LYS A 210 9.66 12.11 13.95
N ILE A 211 9.34 12.19 12.67
CA ILE A 211 9.47 11.09 11.70
C ILE A 211 10.87 11.17 11.11
N LYS A 212 11.56 10.02 10.97
CA LYS A 212 12.97 10.03 10.54
C LYS A 212 13.13 10.37 9.05
N ASN A 213 12.22 9.87 8.21
CA ASN A 213 12.27 10.04 6.76
C ASN A 213 10.87 10.19 6.18
N VAL A 214 10.73 10.90 5.06
CA VAL A 214 9.47 11.06 4.32
C VAL A 214 9.71 10.74 2.86
N LEU A 215 8.87 9.90 2.27
CA LEU A 215 8.81 9.62 0.83
C LEU A 215 7.48 10.13 0.29
N ILE A 216 7.49 11.22 -0.42
CA ILE A 216 6.28 11.79 -1.03
C ILE A 216 6.07 11.15 -2.41
N THR A 217 4.92 10.49 -2.61
CA THR A 217 4.51 9.97 -3.91
C THR A 217 3.79 11.07 -4.68
N ARG A 218 4.32 11.46 -5.87
CA ARG A 218 3.92 12.66 -6.61
C ARG A 218 3.27 12.34 -7.97
N GLY A 219 2.70 11.16 -8.11
CA GLY A 219 2.06 10.71 -9.35
C GLY A 219 3.03 10.73 -10.54
N GLU A 220 2.67 11.42 -11.61
CA GLU A 220 3.50 11.58 -12.81
C GLU A 220 4.84 12.31 -12.57
N LYS A 221 4.92 13.10 -11.51
CA LYS A 221 6.16 13.80 -11.11
C LYS A 221 7.15 12.87 -10.38
N GLY A 222 6.76 11.62 -10.07
CA GLY A 222 7.61 10.61 -9.47
C GLY A 222 7.64 10.63 -7.96
N LEU A 223 8.82 10.49 -7.38
CA LEU A 223 9.04 10.30 -5.95
C LEU A 223 10.02 11.33 -5.40
N SER A 224 9.73 11.85 -4.20
CA SER A 224 10.65 12.72 -3.44
C SER A 224 10.92 12.11 -2.09
N TYR A 225 12.17 11.75 -1.82
CA TYR A 225 12.63 11.23 -0.54
C TYR A 225 13.39 12.31 0.22
N ILE A 226 13.00 12.55 1.45
CA ILE A 226 13.54 13.58 2.32
C ILE A 226 14.01 12.95 3.63
N ASN A 227 15.24 13.24 4.03
CA ASN A 227 15.81 12.90 5.33
C ASN A 227 16.56 14.08 5.94
N HIS A 228 17.21 13.88 7.09
CA HIS A 228 17.95 14.94 7.79
C HIS A 228 19.22 15.42 7.03
N LYS A 229 19.76 14.58 6.13
CA LYS A 229 21.02 14.88 5.43
C LYS A 229 20.78 15.52 4.06
N ASN A 230 19.84 14.98 3.29
CA ASN A 230 19.59 15.35 1.90
C ASN A 230 18.16 15.09 1.47
N SER A 231 17.83 15.60 0.30
CA SER A 231 16.60 15.30 -0.43
C SER A 231 16.96 14.73 -1.80
N ILE A 232 16.27 13.68 -2.21
CA ILE A 232 16.47 13.02 -3.50
C ILE A 232 15.14 12.98 -4.23
N HIS A 233 15.11 13.47 -5.46
CA HIS A 233 13.95 13.47 -6.33
C HIS A 233 14.21 12.55 -7.51
N SER A 234 13.25 11.69 -7.83
CA SER A 234 13.32 10.75 -8.96
C SER A 234 12.04 10.90 -9.78
N SER A 235 12.19 11.45 -10.99
CA SER A 235 11.08 11.60 -11.94
C SER A 235 10.66 10.26 -12.54
N THR A 236 9.38 10.13 -12.93
CA THR A 236 8.90 8.99 -13.70
C THR A 236 9.23 9.17 -15.18
N LYS A 237 9.33 8.06 -15.91
CA LYS A 237 9.23 8.09 -17.37
C LYS A 237 7.77 8.31 -17.76
N LYS A 238 7.50 9.03 -18.83
CA LYS A 238 6.15 9.14 -19.41
C LYS A 238 5.67 7.75 -19.82
N ILE A 239 4.56 7.31 -19.27
CA ILE A 239 3.96 6.00 -19.50
C ILE A 239 2.47 6.23 -19.72
N GLU A 240 1.87 5.45 -20.58
CA GLU A 240 0.42 5.42 -20.74
C GLU A 240 -0.22 4.83 -19.48
N VAL A 241 -1.07 5.61 -18.83
CA VAL A 241 -1.70 5.26 -17.55
C VAL A 241 -3.11 4.75 -17.81
N PHE A 242 -3.36 3.48 -17.49
CA PHE A 242 -4.69 2.88 -17.56
C PHE A 242 -5.41 2.92 -16.21
N ASP A 243 -4.72 2.60 -15.12
CA ASP A 243 -5.31 2.59 -13.77
C ASP A 243 -4.21 2.83 -12.72
N VAL A 244 -4.39 3.86 -11.91
CA VAL A 244 -3.44 4.21 -10.83
C VAL A 244 -3.65 3.37 -9.56
N SER A 245 -4.65 2.48 -9.52
CA SER A 245 -4.98 1.68 -8.36
C SER A 245 -3.83 0.73 -7.99
N GLY A 246 -3.32 0.86 -6.77
CA GLY A 246 -2.26 0.01 -6.25
C GLY A 246 -0.83 0.46 -6.58
N ALA A 247 -0.66 1.60 -7.27
CA ALA A 247 0.68 2.17 -7.51
C ALA A 247 1.41 2.50 -6.20
N GLY A 248 0.73 3.16 -5.25
CA GLY A 248 1.25 3.45 -3.92
C GLY A 248 1.63 2.18 -3.14
N ASP A 249 0.78 1.15 -3.17
CA ASP A 249 1.07 -0.16 -2.56
C ASP A 249 2.33 -0.80 -3.15
N THR A 250 2.52 -0.65 -4.47
CA THR A 250 3.70 -1.18 -5.18
C THR A 250 4.96 -0.40 -4.78
N VAL A 251 4.90 0.95 -4.74
CA VAL A 251 5.99 1.79 -4.23
C VAL A 251 6.35 1.37 -2.81
N LEU A 252 5.36 1.24 -1.93
CA LEU A 252 5.55 0.84 -0.54
C LEU A 252 6.26 -0.52 -0.43
N ALA A 253 5.85 -1.52 -1.24
CA ALA A 253 6.47 -2.84 -1.25
C ALA A 253 7.92 -2.78 -1.69
N ILE A 254 8.24 -2.10 -2.81
CA ILE A 254 9.62 -1.98 -3.33
C ILE A 254 10.51 -1.22 -2.35
N ILE A 255 10.06 -0.08 -1.84
CA ILE A 255 10.83 0.71 -0.87
C ILE A 255 11.11 -0.10 0.40
N SER A 256 10.14 -0.91 0.85
CA SER A 256 10.34 -1.79 2.01
C SER A 256 11.43 -2.84 1.76
N ILE A 257 11.46 -3.45 0.59
CA ILE A 257 12.53 -4.39 0.19
C ILE A 257 13.88 -3.68 0.17
N CYS A 258 13.95 -2.50 -0.44
CA CYS A 258 15.19 -1.75 -0.56
C CYS A 258 15.74 -1.33 0.81
N PHE A 259 14.87 -0.86 1.71
CA PHE A 259 15.25 -0.51 3.09
C PHE A 259 15.74 -1.71 3.89
N ALA A 260 15.08 -2.85 3.79
CA ALA A 260 15.50 -4.09 4.47
C ALA A 260 16.87 -4.58 4.01
N ASN A 261 17.24 -4.31 2.74
CA ASN A 261 18.49 -4.73 2.14
C ASN A 261 19.56 -3.62 2.09
N ASN A 262 19.33 -2.45 2.67
CA ASN A 262 20.22 -1.29 2.64
C ASN A 262 20.66 -0.89 1.21
N ILE A 263 19.72 -0.96 0.25
CA ILE A 263 19.98 -0.53 -1.13
C ILE A 263 20.13 0.99 -1.17
N ASP A 264 21.01 1.48 -2.05
CA ASP A 264 21.17 2.92 -2.28
C ASP A 264 19.82 3.60 -2.56
N LEU A 265 19.65 4.80 -1.98
CA LEU A 265 18.37 5.51 -2.03
C LEU A 265 17.96 5.88 -3.46
N LYS A 266 18.89 6.34 -4.28
CA LYS A 266 18.62 6.73 -5.67
C LYS A 266 18.19 5.51 -6.50
N GLU A 267 18.87 4.38 -6.29
CA GLU A 267 18.51 3.10 -6.91
C GLU A 267 17.13 2.63 -6.42
N SER A 268 16.86 2.73 -5.13
CA SER A 268 15.57 2.40 -4.52
C SER A 268 14.41 3.17 -5.13
N LEU A 269 14.58 4.50 -5.32
CA LEU A 269 13.56 5.34 -5.93
C LEU A 269 13.34 5.01 -7.40
N ASN A 270 14.41 4.73 -8.14
CA ASN A 270 14.32 4.33 -9.55
C ASN A 270 13.60 3.00 -9.72
N LEU A 271 13.89 2.01 -8.85
CA LEU A 271 13.18 0.73 -8.84
C LEU A 271 11.70 0.89 -8.49
N ALA A 272 11.38 1.73 -7.49
CA ALA A 272 10.01 1.99 -7.09
C ALA A 272 9.22 2.70 -8.21
N ASN A 273 9.80 3.70 -8.88
CA ASN A 273 9.18 4.35 -10.04
C ASN A 273 8.95 3.37 -11.20
N LYS A 274 9.94 2.52 -11.51
CA LYS A 274 9.81 1.50 -12.57
C LYS A 274 8.70 0.51 -12.25
N ALA A 275 8.63 0.03 -11.01
CA ALA A 275 7.58 -0.89 -10.57
C ALA A 275 6.19 -0.24 -10.62
N ALA A 276 6.05 0.99 -10.10
CA ALA A 276 4.80 1.74 -10.17
C ALA A 276 4.35 1.95 -11.62
N GLY A 277 5.27 2.37 -12.50
CA GLY A 277 5.00 2.52 -13.93
C GLY A 277 4.51 1.22 -14.58
N SER A 278 5.11 0.09 -14.22
CA SER A 278 4.71 -1.23 -14.74
C SER A 278 3.28 -1.65 -14.33
N VAL A 279 2.81 -1.25 -13.15
CA VAL A 279 1.46 -1.61 -12.67
C VAL A 279 0.39 -0.64 -13.15
N VAL A 280 0.67 0.67 -13.30
CA VAL A 280 -0.32 1.64 -13.80
C VAL A 280 -0.65 1.45 -15.28
N GLY A 281 0.21 0.78 -16.05
CA GLY A 281 -0.07 0.35 -17.42
C GLY A 281 -1.01 -0.86 -17.53
N LYS A 282 -1.58 -1.35 -16.43
CA LYS A 282 -2.48 -2.51 -16.40
C LYS A 282 -3.84 -2.11 -15.84
N ILE A 283 -4.89 -2.75 -16.32
CA ILE A 283 -6.24 -2.53 -15.80
C ILE A 283 -6.40 -3.21 -14.43
N GLY A 284 -6.78 -2.43 -13.45
CA GLY A 284 -7.06 -2.86 -12.08
C GLY A 284 -5.82 -3.05 -11.22
N THR A 285 -6.04 -3.22 -9.92
CA THR A 285 -4.98 -3.51 -8.94
C THR A 285 -4.16 -4.70 -9.40
N SER A 286 -2.90 -4.45 -9.72
CA SER A 286 -1.98 -5.43 -10.32
C SER A 286 -0.75 -5.61 -9.43
N VAL A 287 -0.14 -6.79 -9.53
CA VAL A 287 1.05 -7.16 -8.78
C VAL A 287 2.26 -7.11 -9.71
N ILE A 288 3.36 -6.52 -9.26
CA ILE A 288 4.62 -6.50 -9.99
C ILE A 288 5.28 -7.89 -9.96
N LYS A 289 5.81 -8.34 -11.08
CA LYS A 289 6.56 -9.60 -11.19
C LYS A 289 8.06 -9.34 -11.32
N LYS A 290 8.88 -10.29 -10.87
CA LYS A 290 10.36 -10.20 -10.97
C LYS A 290 10.84 -9.87 -12.38
N ASN A 291 10.33 -10.56 -13.39
CA ASN A 291 10.72 -10.34 -14.79
C ASN A 291 10.33 -8.96 -15.34
N GLU A 292 9.27 -8.34 -14.83
CA GLU A 292 8.86 -6.99 -15.23
C GLU A 292 9.76 -5.91 -14.61
N LEU A 293 10.23 -6.15 -13.40
CA LEU A 293 11.11 -5.22 -12.70
C LEU A 293 12.53 -5.23 -13.33
N PHE A 294 13.00 -6.38 -13.81
CA PHE A 294 14.38 -6.59 -14.21
C PHE A 294 14.60 -6.83 -15.71
N LYS A 295 13.61 -6.53 -16.56
CA LYS A 295 13.70 -6.73 -18.03
C LYS A 295 14.98 -6.16 -18.67
N ASP A 296 15.54 -5.08 -18.10
CA ASP A 296 16.66 -4.35 -18.70
C ASP A 296 18.04 -4.67 -18.07
N ASN A 297 18.12 -5.48 -16.99
CA ASN A 297 19.36 -5.69 -16.24
C ASN A 297 19.45 -7.03 -15.50
N ILE A 298 19.58 -8.13 -16.24
CA ILE A 298 19.80 -9.47 -15.65
C ILE A 298 21.07 -9.53 -14.78
N LYS A 299 22.11 -8.72 -15.09
CA LYS A 299 23.39 -8.73 -14.38
C LYS A 299 23.34 -8.13 -12.95
N ASN A 300 22.41 -7.25 -12.63
CA ASN A 300 22.28 -6.63 -11.30
C ASN A 300 21.34 -7.37 -10.33
N ILE A 301 20.60 -8.36 -10.82
CA ILE A 301 19.61 -9.12 -10.04
C ILE A 301 20.24 -9.82 -8.84
N ASN A 302 21.42 -10.40 -9.00
CA ASN A 302 22.11 -11.13 -7.94
C ASN A 302 22.63 -10.24 -6.80
N LYS A 303 22.77 -8.93 -7.03
CA LYS A 303 23.18 -7.96 -6.01
C LYS A 303 21.98 -7.44 -5.19
N ILE A 304 20.83 -7.26 -5.83
CA ILE A 304 19.64 -6.67 -5.23
C ILE A 304 18.81 -7.72 -4.48
N ILE A 305 18.83 -8.96 -4.98
CA ILE A 305 18.11 -10.10 -4.37
C ILE A 305 19.14 -11.16 -4.00
N ASN A 306 20.18 -10.79 -3.28
CA ASN A 306 21.04 -11.77 -2.63
C ASN A 306 20.30 -12.28 -1.38
N ILE A 307 19.17 -12.93 -1.64
CA ILE A 307 18.47 -13.75 -0.65
C ILE A 307 19.35 -14.99 -0.47
N LYS A 308 20.36 -14.86 0.38
CA LYS A 308 21.00 -16.04 0.94
C LYS A 308 19.91 -16.78 1.71
N ASN A 309 19.49 -17.93 1.15
CA ASN A 309 18.73 -19.00 1.80
C ASN A 309 17.43 -18.54 2.50
N LEU A 310 16.36 -18.47 1.71
CA LEU A 310 15.00 -18.69 2.19
C LEU A 310 14.44 -19.98 1.60
#